data_075c499cab3e7a69e99da5dde7a3a2c7
#
_entry.id   075c499cab3e7a69e99da5dde7a3a2c7
#
_cell.length_a   1.000
_cell.length_b   1.000
_cell.length_c   1.000
_cell.angle_alpha   90.00
_cell.angle_beta   90.00
_cell.angle_gamma   90.00
#
_symmetry.space_group_name_H-M   'P 1'
#
loop_
_entity.id
_entity.type
_entity.pdbx_description
1 polymer ?
#
loop_
_entity_poly.entity_id
_entity_poly.type
_entity_poly.pdbx_seq_one_letter_code
_entity_poly.pdbx_strand_id
1 'polypeptide(L)'
;MRLSYLFIGFLFLTFMACRKSEGITTDSSAKLSFSMDTLLFDTVFTSSGSTNKRIKVYNSNLKAVNITDIKLSGGTSSYFSLIINGQSVNQKTNLQIDGKDSISIYVKVTIDGNNQTEPFIAQDSILFNTNGNKQSIALIAYGQNAVFINNQTISSNTTWTSSLPYIVYKSVTVAPQATLNILPGTKILFHGSSAMNIKGKLVANGTVANPILFSGDRTENFYAEEPGQWNGVHFYSSSSGSTLNYTIIKNAVIGITADSLSTTNKPKLSLTHSIVKNMTIAGFVGYNTQLDAFNNLFYNAGQYLLYGVAGGKYNLKQNTFAGYTKKLARKTPSVYFSDSDNGRPAANLNIQIANNIIWGSLAEEFLIEKKANTILETTIRNNAIKTLLKTYEGNFNLLNIDPGFIDPIKYNFMLQDSSPLKNKGFGYEQ
;
A
#
# COMPACT_ATOMS: atom_id res chain seq x y z
N MET A 1 -38.45 8.36 58.73
CA MET A 1 -38.87 9.32 57.70
C MET A 1 -38.14 10.67 57.71
N ARG A 2 -37.74 11.26 58.84
CA ARG A 2 -37.04 12.58 58.82
C ARG A 2 -35.59 12.56 58.33
N LEU A 3 -34.87 11.42 58.46
CA LEU A 3 -33.50 11.28 58.00
C LEU A 3 -33.37 11.11 56.46
N SER A 4 -34.38 10.51 55.83
CA SER A 4 -34.41 10.35 54.38
C SER A 4 -34.57 11.65 53.58
N TYR A 5 -35.29 12.62 54.16
CA TYR A 5 -35.46 13.95 53.53
C TYR A 5 -34.21 14.80 53.65
N LEU A 6 -33.40 14.62 54.70
CA LEU A 6 -32.11 15.28 54.84
C LEU A 6 -31.07 14.77 53.81
N PHE A 7 -31.10 13.49 53.49
CA PHE A 7 -30.20 12.89 52.53
C PHE A 7 -30.57 13.31 51.08
N ILE A 8 -31.86 13.41 50.76
CA ILE A 8 -32.37 13.90 49.43
C ILE A 8 -32.05 15.39 49.25
N GLY A 9 -32.19 16.20 50.30
CA GLY A 9 -31.82 17.62 50.28
C GLY A 9 -30.32 17.86 50.10
N PHE A 10 -29.45 17.00 50.66
CA PHE A 10 -28.01 17.07 50.47
C PHE A 10 -27.57 16.62 49.08
N LEU A 11 -28.27 15.64 48.47
CA LEU A 11 -28.05 15.21 47.08
C LEU A 11 -28.39 16.27 46.06
N PHE A 12 -29.44 17.09 46.31
CA PHE A 12 -29.84 18.21 45.42
C PHE A 12 -28.88 19.40 45.51
N LEU A 13 -28.16 19.59 46.61
CA LEU A 13 -27.18 20.67 46.77
C LEU A 13 -25.88 20.41 45.98
N THR A 14 -25.57 19.13 45.68
CA THR A 14 -24.37 18.79 44.92
C THR A 14 -24.52 19.05 43.39
N PHE A 15 -25.73 19.19 42.88
CA PHE A 15 -25.98 19.51 41.46
C PHE A 15 -25.94 21.00 41.13
N MET A 16 -25.87 21.88 42.13
CA MET A 16 -25.66 23.33 41.90
C MET A 16 -24.16 23.69 41.96
N ALA A 17 -23.25 22.83 41.50
CA ALA A 17 -21.92 23.27 41.15
C ALA A 17 -22.04 24.17 39.91
N CYS A 18 -22.38 25.43 40.12
CA CYS A 18 -22.35 26.47 39.15
C CYS A 18 -20.97 26.48 38.50
N ARG A 19 -20.86 26.10 37.23
CA ARG A 19 -19.66 26.39 36.46
C ARG A 19 -19.50 27.90 36.52
N LYS A 20 -18.54 28.34 37.33
CA LYS A 20 -18.10 29.71 37.36
C LYS A 20 -17.74 30.07 35.94
N SER A 21 -18.47 30.95 35.28
CA SER A 21 -18.09 31.46 33.98
C SER A 21 -16.75 32.15 34.17
N GLU A 22 -15.68 31.46 33.77
CA GLU A 22 -14.35 32.06 33.83
C GLU A 22 -14.36 33.26 32.91
N GLY A 23 -14.13 34.46 33.45
CA GLY A 23 -14.13 35.70 32.66
C GLY A 23 -13.09 35.55 31.53
N ILE A 24 -13.44 36.09 30.36
CA ILE A 24 -12.52 36.15 29.20
C ILE A 24 -11.37 37.10 29.55
N THR A 25 -10.14 36.69 29.35
CA THR A 25 -8.98 37.56 29.49
C THR A 25 -8.71 38.32 28.20
N THR A 26 -8.45 39.63 28.33
CA THR A 26 -7.99 40.50 27.23
C THR A 26 -6.50 40.81 27.32
N ASP A 27 -5.78 40.19 28.24
CA ASP A 27 -4.37 40.43 28.48
C ASP A 27 -3.55 39.97 27.24
N SER A 28 -2.70 40.84 26.72
CA SER A 28 -1.83 40.55 25.58
C SER A 28 -0.76 39.47 25.86
N SER A 29 -0.47 39.19 27.14
CA SER A 29 0.39 38.08 27.50
C SER A 29 -0.27 36.70 27.28
N ALA A 30 -1.59 36.64 27.24
CA ALA A 30 -2.36 35.41 27.03
C ALA A 30 -2.36 35.00 25.54
N LYS A 31 -1.33 34.27 25.15
CA LYS A 31 -1.14 33.73 23.79
C LYS A 31 -1.70 32.30 23.69
N LEU A 32 -2.00 31.90 22.46
CA LEU A 32 -2.31 30.49 22.12
C LEU A 32 -1.03 29.67 22.00
N SER A 33 -1.15 28.36 22.23
CA SER A 33 -0.13 27.40 21.82
C SER A 33 -0.71 26.36 20.86
N PHE A 34 0.13 25.75 20.03
CA PHE A 34 -0.28 24.90 18.94
C PHE A 34 0.39 23.54 19.03
N SER A 35 -0.27 22.49 18.55
CA SER A 35 0.31 21.16 18.47
C SER A 35 1.48 21.06 17.49
N MET A 36 1.58 22.01 16.56
CA MET A 36 2.64 22.13 15.55
C MET A 36 2.67 23.54 15.00
N ASP A 37 3.79 23.98 14.44
CA ASP A 37 3.98 25.25 13.75
C ASP A 37 3.75 25.17 12.22
N THR A 38 3.87 23.95 11.68
CA THR A 38 3.69 23.66 10.27
C THR A 38 2.86 22.39 10.09
N LEU A 39 1.81 22.48 9.27
CA LEU A 39 1.01 21.32 8.84
C LEU A 39 1.44 20.94 7.42
N LEU A 40 2.15 19.84 7.33
CA LEU A 40 2.59 19.29 6.05
C LEU A 40 1.61 18.24 5.55
N PHE A 41 1.13 18.40 4.32
CA PHE A 41 0.45 17.36 3.56
C PHE A 41 1.48 16.67 2.65
N ASP A 42 1.32 15.36 2.51
CA ASP A 42 2.08 14.59 1.52
C ASP A 42 1.62 14.96 0.09
N THR A 43 1.99 14.17 -0.91
CA THR A 43 1.53 14.40 -2.29
C THR A 43 0.00 14.32 -2.38
N VAL A 44 -0.61 15.39 -2.87
CA VAL A 44 -2.05 15.51 -3.13
C VAL A 44 -2.27 15.61 -4.63
N PHE A 45 -2.98 14.62 -5.18
CA PHE A 45 -3.31 14.63 -6.60
C PHE A 45 -4.38 15.69 -6.87
N THR A 46 -4.18 16.45 -7.95
CA THR A 46 -5.14 17.48 -8.36
C THR A 46 -6.54 16.91 -8.51
N SER A 47 -7.55 17.71 -8.17
CA SER A 47 -8.97 17.33 -8.24
C SER A 47 -9.43 16.17 -7.34
N SER A 48 -8.54 15.52 -6.57
CA SER A 48 -8.94 14.43 -5.67
C SER A 48 -9.16 14.87 -4.23
N GLY A 49 -8.57 15.98 -3.81
CA GLY A 49 -8.56 16.44 -2.43
C GLY A 49 -7.77 15.55 -1.47
N SER A 50 -7.43 16.06 -0.32
CA SER A 50 -6.71 15.31 0.73
C SER A 50 -7.66 14.71 1.77
N THR A 51 -7.11 13.82 2.60
CA THR A 51 -7.68 13.52 3.91
C THR A 51 -7.57 14.75 4.84
N ASN A 52 -8.48 14.86 5.81
CA ASN A 52 -8.42 15.93 6.80
C ASN A 52 -7.24 15.69 7.75
N LYS A 53 -6.39 16.70 7.94
CA LYS A 53 -5.37 16.72 8.99
C LYS A 53 -5.80 17.62 10.13
N ARG A 54 -5.49 17.22 11.37
CA ARG A 54 -5.94 17.92 12.58
C ARG A 54 -4.80 18.72 13.21
N ILE A 55 -5.13 19.96 13.60
CA ILE A 55 -4.31 20.82 14.47
C ILE A 55 -5.07 21.00 15.78
N LYS A 56 -4.38 20.91 16.91
CA LYS A 56 -4.92 21.37 18.20
C LYS A 56 -4.39 22.76 18.52
N VAL A 57 -5.32 23.61 18.94
CA VAL A 57 -5.07 24.97 19.41
C VAL A 57 -5.40 25.02 20.90
N TYR A 58 -4.43 25.31 21.73
CA TYR A 58 -4.53 25.27 23.18
C TYR A 58 -4.58 26.67 23.79
N ASN A 59 -5.46 26.85 24.76
CA ASN A 59 -5.41 27.92 25.70
C ASN A 59 -4.74 27.46 26.99
N SER A 60 -3.47 27.73 27.15
CA SER A 60 -2.69 27.36 28.36
C SER A 60 -2.94 28.28 29.55
N ASN A 61 -3.73 29.35 29.38
CA ASN A 61 -4.05 30.31 30.44
C ASN A 61 -5.15 29.76 31.37
N LEU A 62 -5.30 30.35 32.56
CA LEU A 62 -6.34 29.96 33.50
C LEU A 62 -7.72 30.48 33.11
N LYS A 63 -7.80 31.62 32.43
CA LYS A 63 -9.06 32.27 31.97
C LYS A 63 -9.31 31.89 30.51
N ALA A 64 -10.57 31.99 30.09
CA ALA A 64 -10.95 31.85 28.71
C ALA A 64 -10.28 32.94 27.85
N VAL A 65 -9.96 32.60 26.59
CA VAL A 65 -9.53 33.57 25.57
C VAL A 65 -10.52 33.60 24.43
N ASN A 66 -10.71 34.77 23.84
CA ASN A 66 -11.49 34.91 22.61
C ASN A 66 -10.54 35.12 21.43
N ILE A 67 -10.59 34.20 20.47
CA ILE A 67 -9.91 34.38 19.19
C ILE A 67 -10.81 35.25 18.32
N THR A 68 -10.38 36.46 18.09
CA THR A 68 -11.18 37.44 17.35
C THR A 68 -11.31 37.09 15.87
N ASP A 69 -10.25 36.44 15.30
CA ASP A 69 -10.23 36.05 13.89
C ASP A 69 -9.33 34.86 13.69
N ILE A 70 -9.85 33.82 13.00
CA ILE A 70 -9.10 32.68 12.46
C ILE A 70 -9.41 32.67 10.97
N LYS A 71 -8.36 32.73 10.12
CA LYS A 71 -8.57 32.71 8.67
C LYS A 71 -7.37 32.13 7.93
N LEU A 72 -7.62 31.71 6.70
CA LEU A 72 -6.58 31.41 5.73
C LEU A 72 -6.00 32.73 5.17
N SER A 73 -4.69 32.79 5.03
CA SER A 73 -4.01 33.99 4.49
C SER A 73 -4.41 34.24 3.04
N GLY A 74 -4.55 33.21 2.22
CA GLY A 74 -4.99 33.29 0.83
C GLY A 74 -6.50 33.49 0.65
N GLY A 75 -7.30 33.50 1.75
CA GLY A 75 -8.73 33.71 1.72
C GLY A 75 -9.45 32.71 0.81
N THR A 76 -10.27 33.20 -0.11
CA THR A 76 -11.05 32.38 -1.06
C THR A 76 -10.20 31.76 -2.17
N SER A 77 -8.98 32.26 -2.39
CA SER A 77 -8.03 31.70 -3.39
C SER A 77 -7.14 30.61 -2.82
N SER A 78 -7.32 30.27 -1.54
CA SER A 78 -6.54 29.21 -0.89
C SER A 78 -6.92 27.85 -1.42
N TYR A 79 -5.92 27.00 -1.66
CA TYR A 79 -6.12 25.55 -1.89
C TYR A 79 -6.60 24.82 -0.64
N PHE A 80 -6.53 25.47 0.53
CA PHE A 80 -6.90 24.88 1.82
C PHE A 80 -8.27 25.35 2.27
N SER A 81 -8.93 24.53 3.07
CA SER A 81 -10.15 24.87 3.77
C SER A 81 -10.08 24.41 5.22
N LEU A 82 -10.69 25.17 6.13
CA LEU A 82 -10.73 24.86 7.55
C LEU A 82 -12.07 24.22 7.90
N ILE A 83 -12.05 23.23 8.80
CA ILE A 83 -13.25 22.67 9.41
C ILE A 83 -13.14 22.96 10.91
N ILE A 84 -14.01 23.88 11.37
CA ILE A 84 -14.07 24.32 12.76
C ILE A 84 -15.46 24.02 13.28
N ASN A 85 -15.57 23.27 14.39
CA ASN A 85 -16.85 22.83 14.95
C ASN A 85 -17.77 22.15 13.92
N GLY A 86 -17.18 21.31 13.03
CA GLY A 86 -17.91 20.57 11.99
C GLY A 86 -18.32 21.39 10.75
N GLN A 87 -18.04 22.68 10.72
CA GLN A 87 -18.34 23.55 9.58
C GLN A 87 -17.11 23.84 8.75
N SER A 88 -17.20 23.67 7.43
CA SER A 88 -16.15 24.06 6.49
C SER A 88 -16.20 25.57 6.28
N VAL A 89 -15.11 26.26 6.59
CA VAL A 89 -15.01 27.72 6.55
C VAL A 89 -13.61 28.16 6.12
N ASN A 90 -13.47 29.32 5.50
CA ASN A 90 -12.16 29.95 5.25
C ASN A 90 -11.82 30.99 6.32
N GLN A 91 -12.82 31.40 7.09
CA GLN A 91 -12.70 32.34 8.21
C GLN A 91 -13.73 32.03 9.31
N LYS A 92 -13.33 32.19 10.57
CA LYS A 92 -14.18 32.10 11.75
C LYS A 92 -13.82 33.22 12.71
N THR A 93 -14.83 33.98 13.17
CA THR A 93 -14.63 35.07 14.13
C THR A 93 -15.22 34.71 15.49
N ASN A 94 -14.69 35.35 16.55
CA ASN A 94 -15.19 35.27 17.92
C ASN A 94 -15.32 33.83 18.45
N LEU A 95 -14.24 33.07 18.35
CA LEU A 95 -14.18 31.70 18.86
C LEU A 95 -13.53 31.68 20.24
N GLN A 96 -14.29 31.30 21.25
CA GLN A 96 -13.80 31.17 22.63
C GLN A 96 -13.16 29.81 22.86
N ILE A 97 -12.04 29.81 23.60
CA ILE A 97 -11.42 28.59 24.20
C ILE A 97 -11.38 28.83 25.72
N ASP A 98 -12.00 27.95 26.49
CA ASP A 98 -11.99 28.01 27.94
C ASP A 98 -10.60 27.89 28.54
N GLY A 99 -10.39 28.27 29.78
CA GLY A 99 -9.10 28.16 30.46
C GLY A 99 -8.65 26.71 30.56
N LYS A 100 -7.37 26.45 30.26
CA LYS A 100 -6.77 25.10 30.23
C LYS A 100 -7.43 24.10 29.26
N ASP A 101 -8.13 24.61 28.23
CA ASP A 101 -8.83 23.80 27.22
C ASP A 101 -8.20 23.96 25.84
N SER A 102 -8.70 23.23 24.86
CA SER A 102 -8.22 23.22 23.47
C SER A 102 -9.36 22.97 22.47
N ILE A 103 -9.20 23.49 21.28
CA ILE A 103 -10.05 23.16 20.14
C ILE A 103 -9.26 22.39 19.07
N SER A 104 -9.98 21.62 18.27
CA SER A 104 -9.43 20.97 17.08
C SER A 104 -9.89 21.68 15.83
N ILE A 105 -8.94 22.05 14.99
CA ILE A 105 -9.17 22.57 13.64
C ILE A 105 -8.71 21.49 12.68
N TYR A 106 -9.59 21.07 11.77
CA TYR A 106 -9.24 20.19 10.68
C TYR A 106 -8.98 21.01 9.43
N VAL A 107 -7.95 20.64 8.71
CA VAL A 107 -7.55 21.29 7.46
C VAL A 107 -7.67 20.27 6.35
N LYS A 108 -8.32 20.65 5.27
CA LYS A 108 -8.39 19.90 4.01
C LYS A 108 -7.70 20.72 2.93
N VAL A 109 -7.01 20.06 2.00
CA VAL A 109 -6.47 20.67 0.79
C VAL A 109 -7.14 20.09 -0.44
N THR A 110 -7.49 20.94 -1.39
CA THR A 110 -7.98 20.58 -2.72
C THR A 110 -7.25 21.46 -3.72
N ILE A 111 -6.55 20.82 -4.65
CA ILE A 111 -5.68 21.50 -5.61
C ILE A 111 -6.31 21.33 -7.00
N ASP A 112 -6.51 22.41 -7.71
CA ASP A 112 -6.96 22.38 -9.10
C ASP A 112 -5.83 21.93 -10.03
N GLY A 113 -6.19 21.26 -11.12
CA GLY A 113 -5.24 20.84 -12.15
C GLY A 113 -4.57 22.05 -12.82
N ASN A 114 -3.31 21.90 -13.16
CA ASN A 114 -2.56 22.85 -13.97
C ASN A 114 -1.84 22.11 -15.10
N ASN A 115 -1.04 22.78 -15.91
CA ASN A 115 -0.33 22.18 -17.06
C ASN A 115 1.06 21.65 -16.70
N GLN A 116 1.41 21.52 -15.41
CA GLN A 116 2.72 21.05 -14.99
C GLN A 116 2.75 19.52 -14.94
N THR A 117 3.85 18.93 -15.34
CA THR A 117 4.11 17.49 -15.21
C THR A 117 4.80 17.17 -13.89
N GLU A 118 5.61 18.09 -13.39
CA GLU A 118 6.33 17.94 -12.12
C GLU A 118 5.46 18.32 -10.92
N PRO A 119 5.72 17.76 -9.74
CA PRO A 119 5.07 18.19 -8.52
C PRO A 119 5.35 19.68 -8.23
N PHE A 120 4.35 20.35 -7.72
CA PHE A 120 4.43 21.76 -7.34
C PHE A 120 4.00 21.97 -5.89
N ILE A 121 4.42 23.10 -5.30
CA ILE A 121 4.13 23.39 -3.90
C ILE A 121 2.89 24.30 -3.80
N ALA A 122 1.88 23.83 -3.05
CA ALA A 122 0.76 24.64 -2.60
C ALA A 122 1.03 25.09 -1.17
N GLN A 123 1.02 26.40 -0.92
CA GLN A 123 1.33 26.98 0.40
C GLN A 123 0.22 27.96 0.83
N ASP A 124 0.00 28.02 2.12
CA ASP A 124 -0.80 29.04 2.78
C ASP A 124 -0.47 29.09 4.29
N SER A 125 -1.19 29.87 5.06
CA SER A 125 -1.09 29.91 6.51
C SER A 125 -2.45 30.10 7.15
N ILE A 126 -2.66 29.48 8.31
CA ILE A 126 -3.77 29.84 9.19
C ILE A 126 -3.30 30.99 10.07
N LEU A 127 -3.99 32.11 10.00
CA LEU A 127 -3.75 33.29 10.83
C LEU A 127 -4.71 33.30 12.01
N PHE A 128 -4.18 33.56 13.19
CA PHE A 128 -4.93 33.69 14.45
C PHE A 128 -4.70 35.08 15.01
N ASN A 129 -5.78 35.74 15.43
CA ASN A 129 -5.71 36.99 16.16
C ASN A 129 -6.38 36.84 17.53
N THR A 130 -5.61 37.01 18.62
CA THR A 130 -6.04 36.78 20.00
C THR A 130 -5.43 37.83 20.89
N ASN A 131 -6.22 38.67 21.55
CA ASN A 131 -5.72 39.71 22.47
C ASN A 131 -4.62 40.59 21.88
N GLY A 132 -4.75 40.97 20.61
CA GLY A 132 -3.77 41.76 19.88
C GLY A 132 -2.53 40.95 19.35
N ASN A 133 -2.39 39.69 19.74
CA ASN A 133 -1.35 38.83 19.23
C ASN A 133 -1.74 38.26 17.87
N LYS A 134 -0.84 38.35 16.90
CA LYS A 134 -0.92 37.67 15.60
C LYS A 134 -0.01 36.46 15.62
N GLN A 135 -0.60 35.28 15.45
CA GLN A 135 0.12 33.99 15.39
C GLN A 135 -0.29 33.26 14.11
N SER A 136 0.55 32.36 13.63
CA SER A 136 0.25 31.64 12.39
C SER A 136 0.75 30.18 12.45
N ILE A 137 0.12 29.32 11.65
CA ILE A 137 0.56 27.98 11.35
C ILE A 137 0.73 27.87 9.84
N ALA A 138 1.90 27.46 9.38
CA ALA A 138 2.15 27.24 7.97
C ALA A 138 1.42 25.99 7.45
N LEU A 139 0.87 26.07 6.24
CA LEU A 139 0.25 24.97 5.51
C LEU A 139 1.05 24.72 4.25
N ILE A 140 1.49 23.47 4.06
CA ILE A 140 2.28 23.06 2.90
C ILE A 140 1.71 21.76 2.34
N ALA A 141 1.49 21.70 1.03
CA ALA A 141 1.11 20.50 0.30
C ALA A 141 1.91 20.39 -1.00
N TYR A 142 2.22 19.17 -1.42
CA TYR A 142 2.80 18.91 -2.73
C TYR A 142 1.69 18.50 -3.69
N GLY A 143 1.32 19.41 -4.61
CA GLY A 143 0.35 19.14 -5.66
C GLY A 143 1.00 18.34 -6.79
N GLN A 144 0.28 17.36 -7.34
CA GLN A 144 0.71 16.61 -8.51
C GLN A 144 -0.44 16.33 -9.44
N ASN A 145 -0.27 16.65 -10.72
CA ASN A 145 -1.21 16.23 -11.76
C ASN A 145 -1.16 14.72 -11.96
N ALA A 146 -2.28 14.15 -12.40
CA ALA A 146 -2.41 12.72 -12.66
C ALA A 146 -3.40 12.45 -13.78
N VAL A 147 -3.29 11.28 -14.40
CA VAL A 147 -4.29 10.75 -15.33
C VAL A 147 -5.26 9.88 -14.52
N PHE A 148 -6.53 10.28 -14.47
CA PHE A 148 -7.55 9.56 -13.70
C PHE A 148 -8.26 8.52 -14.58
N ILE A 149 -8.23 7.27 -14.14
CA ILE A 149 -8.88 6.12 -14.77
C ILE A 149 -10.03 5.69 -13.86
N ASN A 150 -11.26 5.69 -14.36
CA ASN A 150 -12.42 5.30 -13.57
C ASN A 150 -13.26 4.28 -14.31
N ASN A 151 -13.16 3.01 -13.93
CA ASN A 151 -13.87 1.89 -14.54
C ASN A 151 -13.75 1.87 -16.09
N GLN A 152 -12.52 2.06 -16.57
CA GLN A 152 -12.23 2.22 -18.00
C GLN A 152 -11.87 0.89 -18.63
N THR A 153 -12.35 0.68 -19.88
CA THR A 153 -11.92 -0.43 -20.74
C THR A 153 -11.00 0.10 -21.84
N ILE A 154 -9.79 -0.45 -21.92
CA ILE A 154 -8.83 -0.21 -22.98
C ILE A 154 -9.14 -1.21 -24.11
N SER A 155 -9.76 -0.72 -25.20
CA SER A 155 -10.26 -1.56 -26.29
C SER A 155 -9.31 -1.66 -27.48
N SER A 156 -8.24 -0.87 -27.50
CA SER A 156 -7.21 -0.85 -28.55
C SER A 156 -5.81 -0.80 -27.94
N ASN A 157 -4.79 -1.03 -28.74
CA ASN A 157 -3.41 -0.93 -28.31
C ASN A 157 -3.12 0.47 -27.76
N THR A 158 -2.70 0.54 -26.52
CA THR A 158 -2.52 1.78 -25.76
C THR A 158 -1.15 1.77 -25.08
N THR A 159 -0.53 2.94 -25.01
CA THR A 159 0.74 3.11 -24.29
C THR A 159 0.59 4.08 -23.12
N TRP A 160 1.01 3.67 -21.94
CA TRP A 160 1.12 4.52 -20.77
C TRP A 160 2.58 4.93 -20.58
N THR A 161 2.78 6.21 -20.28
CA THR A 161 4.10 6.84 -20.13
C THR A 161 4.34 7.31 -18.69
N SER A 162 5.57 7.63 -18.35
CA SER A 162 5.96 8.14 -17.04
C SER A 162 5.72 9.64 -16.83
N SER A 163 5.14 10.35 -17.82
CA SER A 163 4.94 11.82 -17.74
C SER A 163 4.07 12.23 -16.55
N LEU A 164 3.00 11.47 -16.29
CA LEU A 164 2.12 11.65 -15.14
C LEU A 164 1.80 10.28 -14.53
N PRO A 165 1.57 10.21 -13.21
CA PRO A 165 1.04 9.00 -12.60
C PRO A 165 -0.40 8.74 -13.05
N TYR A 166 -0.76 7.47 -13.12
CA TYR A 166 -2.14 7.01 -13.39
C TYR A 166 -2.80 6.66 -12.06
N ILE A 167 -3.95 7.27 -11.77
CA ILE A 167 -4.74 6.97 -10.57
C ILE A 167 -5.97 6.17 -10.99
N VAL A 168 -6.05 4.92 -10.54
CA VAL A 168 -7.13 3.99 -10.93
C VAL A 168 -8.19 3.94 -9.85
N TYR A 169 -9.41 4.39 -10.19
CA TYR A 169 -10.61 4.20 -9.39
C TYR A 169 -11.43 3.02 -9.94
N LYS A 170 -11.96 2.17 -9.04
CA LYS A 170 -12.74 0.97 -9.36
C LYS A 170 -11.91 -0.05 -10.16
N SER A 171 -11.79 0.11 -11.47
CA SER A 171 -11.00 -0.81 -12.29
C SER A 171 -10.49 -0.18 -13.58
N VAL A 172 -9.45 -0.80 -14.14
CA VAL A 172 -9.07 -0.68 -15.54
C VAL A 172 -9.06 -2.09 -16.15
N THR A 173 -9.64 -2.25 -17.33
CA THR A 173 -9.72 -3.53 -18.04
C THR A 173 -9.04 -3.42 -19.39
N VAL A 174 -8.08 -4.28 -19.68
CA VAL A 174 -7.51 -4.45 -21.03
C VAL A 174 -8.36 -5.50 -21.74
N ALA A 175 -9.05 -5.09 -22.81
CA ALA A 175 -9.95 -5.96 -23.58
C ALA A 175 -9.19 -7.10 -24.27
N PRO A 176 -9.85 -8.21 -24.66
CA PRO A 176 -9.16 -9.41 -25.20
C PRO A 176 -8.24 -9.17 -26.39
N GLN A 177 -8.54 -8.23 -27.27
CA GLN A 177 -7.74 -7.93 -28.45
C GLN A 177 -6.75 -6.78 -28.25
N ALA A 178 -6.79 -6.13 -27.10
CA ALA A 178 -5.94 -4.97 -26.83
C ALA A 178 -4.63 -5.36 -26.13
N THR A 179 -3.62 -4.55 -26.37
CA THR A 179 -2.36 -4.58 -25.63
C THR A 179 -2.17 -3.25 -24.90
N LEU A 180 -1.96 -3.31 -23.58
CA LEU A 180 -1.49 -2.17 -22.82
C LEU A 180 0.04 -2.26 -22.70
N ASN A 181 0.74 -1.28 -23.27
CA ASN A 181 2.17 -1.11 -23.11
C ASN A 181 2.44 -0.08 -22.00
N ILE A 182 3.27 -0.41 -21.02
CA ILE A 182 3.65 0.50 -19.94
C ILE A 182 5.15 0.73 -20.04
N LEU A 183 5.55 2.00 -20.17
CA LEU A 183 6.93 2.40 -20.34
C LEU A 183 7.68 2.52 -19.01
N PRO A 184 9.03 2.48 -19.01
CA PRO A 184 9.84 2.60 -17.78
C PRO A 184 9.50 3.84 -16.96
N GLY A 185 9.52 3.70 -15.63
CA GLY A 185 9.26 4.76 -14.67
C GLY A 185 7.79 5.14 -14.47
N THR A 186 6.86 4.49 -15.20
CA THR A 186 5.42 4.75 -15.03
C THR A 186 4.95 4.32 -13.64
N LYS A 187 4.16 5.19 -12.99
CA LYS A 187 3.52 4.93 -11.70
C LYS A 187 2.02 4.72 -11.89
N ILE A 188 1.53 3.57 -11.49
CA ILE A 188 0.11 3.23 -11.50
C ILE A 188 -0.33 3.05 -10.05
N LEU A 189 -1.18 3.96 -9.60
CA LEU A 189 -1.63 4.05 -8.22
C LEU A 189 -3.12 3.73 -8.14
N PHE A 190 -3.47 2.80 -7.29
CA PHE A 190 -4.81 2.23 -7.19
C PHE A 190 -5.52 2.75 -5.96
N HIS A 191 -6.66 3.37 -6.16
CA HIS A 191 -7.56 3.75 -5.06
C HIS A 191 -8.19 2.52 -4.42
N GLY A 192 -8.60 2.63 -3.17
CA GLY A 192 -9.12 1.51 -2.38
C GLY A 192 -10.07 0.59 -3.15
N SER A 193 -9.86 -0.72 -3.04
CA SER A 193 -10.62 -1.78 -3.70
C SER A 193 -10.59 -1.80 -5.25
N SER A 194 -9.74 -0.99 -5.88
CA SER A 194 -9.58 -1.01 -7.33
C SER A 194 -8.71 -2.19 -7.81
N ALA A 195 -8.78 -2.51 -9.10
CA ALA A 195 -8.06 -3.63 -9.72
C ALA A 195 -7.65 -3.32 -11.16
N MET A 196 -6.65 -4.06 -11.65
CA MET A 196 -6.31 -4.12 -13.07
C MET A 196 -6.68 -5.47 -13.65
N ASN A 197 -7.60 -5.50 -14.61
CA ASN A 197 -8.13 -6.72 -15.23
C ASN A 197 -7.53 -6.89 -16.63
N ILE A 198 -6.75 -7.94 -16.85
CA ILE A 198 -6.10 -8.23 -18.12
C ILE A 198 -6.83 -9.37 -18.81
N LYS A 199 -7.68 -9.04 -19.76
CA LYS A 199 -8.34 -9.99 -20.66
C LYS A 199 -7.60 -10.12 -21.99
N GLY A 200 -6.84 -9.09 -22.37
CA GLY A 200 -5.92 -9.04 -23.50
C GLY A 200 -4.47 -9.26 -23.06
N LYS A 201 -3.60 -8.32 -23.38
CA LYS A 201 -2.17 -8.43 -23.11
C LYS A 201 -1.65 -7.21 -22.34
N LEU A 202 -0.81 -7.46 -21.32
CA LEU A 202 -0.05 -6.44 -20.61
C LEU A 202 1.43 -6.60 -20.91
N VAL A 203 2.07 -5.51 -21.32
CA VAL A 203 3.52 -5.43 -21.54
C VAL A 203 4.06 -4.28 -20.68
N ALA A 204 4.61 -4.59 -19.55
CA ALA A 204 5.22 -3.61 -18.63
C ALA A 204 6.72 -3.88 -18.57
N ASN A 205 7.50 -3.06 -19.28
CA ASN A 205 8.94 -3.19 -19.39
C ASN A 205 9.63 -1.98 -18.76
N GLY A 206 9.93 -2.09 -17.46
CA GLY A 206 10.78 -1.15 -16.74
C GLY A 206 12.27 -1.37 -17.00
N THR A 207 13.09 -0.65 -16.26
CA THR A 207 14.55 -0.82 -16.21
C THR A 207 15.01 -0.76 -14.75
N VAL A 208 16.25 -1.15 -14.47
CA VAL A 208 16.84 -1.00 -13.12
C VAL A 208 16.73 0.44 -12.63
N ALA A 209 17.06 1.42 -13.45
CA ALA A 209 17.02 2.84 -13.08
C ALA A 209 15.58 3.39 -13.00
N ASN A 210 14.65 2.85 -13.80
CA ASN A 210 13.28 3.34 -13.92
C ASN A 210 12.29 2.17 -13.85
N PRO A 211 12.11 1.52 -12.71
CA PRO A 211 11.14 0.45 -12.56
C PRO A 211 9.70 0.99 -12.70
N ILE A 212 8.79 0.13 -13.14
CA ILE A 212 7.36 0.45 -13.19
C ILE A 212 6.75 0.13 -11.82
N LEU A 213 5.95 1.04 -11.28
CA LEU A 213 5.32 0.89 -9.97
C LEU A 213 3.82 0.64 -10.08
N PHE A 214 3.36 -0.46 -9.45
CA PHE A 214 1.96 -0.76 -9.16
C PHE A 214 1.77 -0.73 -7.64
N SER A 215 1.01 0.22 -7.12
CA SER A 215 0.85 0.42 -5.66
C SER A 215 -0.53 0.98 -5.32
N GLY A 216 -0.89 0.98 -4.04
CA GLY A 216 -1.99 1.82 -3.57
C GLY A 216 -1.68 3.31 -3.75
N ASP A 217 -2.70 4.14 -3.80
CA ASP A 217 -2.59 5.60 -3.97
C ASP A 217 -2.34 6.35 -2.63
N ARG A 218 -2.32 5.63 -1.51
CA ARG A 218 -1.98 6.17 -0.18
C ARG A 218 -0.46 6.25 -0.07
N THR A 219 0.07 7.43 -0.37
CA THR A 219 1.53 7.69 -0.40
C THR A 219 2.09 8.19 0.93
N GLU A 220 1.22 8.49 1.91
CA GLU A 220 1.62 8.94 3.23
C GLU A 220 2.49 7.88 3.93
N ASN A 221 3.53 8.30 4.63
CA ASN A 221 4.53 7.41 5.25
C ASN A 221 3.93 6.24 6.04
N PHE A 222 2.81 6.46 6.75
CA PHE A 222 2.13 5.40 7.50
C PHE A 222 1.55 4.30 6.60
N TYR A 223 1.06 4.66 5.41
CA TYR A 223 0.41 3.75 4.47
C TYR A 223 1.32 3.25 3.35
N ALA A 224 2.48 3.88 3.15
CA ALA A 224 3.39 3.63 2.03
C ALA A 224 3.82 2.15 1.88
N GLU A 225 3.78 1.38 2.96
CA GLU A 225 4.15 -0.04 3.00
C GLU A 225 3.06 -0.93 3.63
N GLU A 226 1.81 -0.43 3.75
CA GLU A 226 0.70 -1.22 4.30
C GLU A 226 0.05 -2.09 3.22
N PRO A 227 -0.17 -3.40 3.47
CA PRO A 227 -0.84 -4.30 2.53
C PRO A 227 -2.35 -4.02 2.44
N GLY A 228 -3.00 -4.55 1.37
CA GLY A 228 -4.46 -4.60 1.28
C GLY A 228 -5.13 -3.33 0.76
N GLN A 229 -4.38 -2.42 0.12
CA GLN A 229 -4.94 -1.15 -0.36
C GLN A 229 -5.71 -1.29 -1.67
N TRP A 230 -5.44 -2.33 -2.48
CA TRP A 230 -6.09 -2.59 -3.76
C TRP A 230 -6.11 -4.09 -4.08
N ASN A 231 -6.83 -4.51 -5.12
CA ASN A 231 -7.11 -5.94 -5.34
C ASN A 231 -6.08 -6.66 -6.24
N GLY A 232 -5.09 -5.93 -6.81
CA GLY A 232 -4.02 -6.51 -7.61
C GLY A 232 -4.29 -6.53 -9.11
N VAL A 233 -3.42 -7.26 -9.84
CA VAL A 233 -3.49 -7.46 -11.28
C VAL A 233 -4.02 -8.86 -11.56
N HIS A 234 -5.11 -8.98 -12.30
CA HIS A 234 -5.75 -10.25 -12.63
C HIS A 234 -5.65 -10.56 -14.13
N PHE A 235 -4.92 -11.61 -14.48
CA PHE A 235 -4.81 -12.16 -15.83
C PHE A 235 -5.90 -13.23 -16.04
N TYR A 236 -6.95 -12.87 -16.76
CA TYR A 236 -8.08 -13.74 -17.04
C TYR A 236 -7.74 -14.86 -18.03
N SER A 237 -8.64 -15.83 -18.17
CA SER A 237 -8.44 -16.98 -19.05
C SER A 237 -8.11 -16.59 -20.52
N SER A 238 -8.70 -15.52 -21.03
CA SER A 238 -8.47 -15.01 -22.39
C SER A 238 -7.12 -14.31 -22.59
N SER A 239 -6.40 -13.92 -21.51
CA SER A 239 -5.11 -13.26 -21.64
C SER A 239 -3.99 -14.27 -21.96
N SER A 240 -2.97 -13.84 -22.70
CA SER A 240 -1.80 -14.66 -23.02
C SER A 240 -0.59 -13.81 -23.39
N GLY A 241 0.62 -14.30 -23.10
CA GLY A 241 1.86 -13.69 -23.53
C GLY A 241 2.15 -12.33 -22.91
N SER A 242 1.63 -12.10 -21.68
CA SER A 242 1.91 -10.88 -20.93
C SER A 242 3.31 -10.91 -20.31
N THR A 243 3.92 -9.73 -20.16
CA THR A 243 5.26 -9.58 -19.60
C THR A 243 5.29 -8.47 -18.56
N LEU A 244 5.91 -8.76 -17.42
CA LEU A 244 6.24 -7.80 -16.37
C LEU A 244 7.74 -7.90 -16.13
N ASN A 245 8.49 -6.85 -16.44
CA ASN A 245 9.93 -6.80 -16.30
C ASN A 245 10.36 -5.53 -15.57
N TYR A 246 11.22 -5.63 -14.58
CA TYR A 246 11.58 -4.54 -13.67
C TYR A 246 10.34 -3.80 -13.17
N THR A 247 9.41 -4.55 -12.57
CA THR A 247 8.20 -4.00 -11.97
C THR A 247 8.21 -4.17 -10.45
N ILE A 248 7.63 -3.21 -9.75
CA ILE A 248 7.38 -3.29 -8.32
C ILE A 248 5.87 -3.34 -8.13
N ILE A 249 5.36 -4.45 -7.60
CA ILE A 249 3.95 -4.64 -7.27
C ILE A 249 3.84 -4.71 -5.75
N LYS A 250 3.14 -3.74 -5.15
CA LYS A 250 3.07 -3.69 -3.68
C LYS A 250 1.70 -3.26 -3.14
N ASN A 251 1.49 -3.60 -1.89
CA ASN A 251 0.37 -3.13 -1.06
C ASN A 251 -1.02 -3.61 -1.53
N ALA A 252 -1.10 -4.73 -2.24
CA ALA A 252 -2.38 -5.29 -2.69
C ALA A 252 -2.95 -6.34 -1.70
N VAL A 253 -4.18 -6.76 -1.95
CA VAL A 253 -4.74 -7.96 -1.31
C VAL A 253 -4.06 -9.20 -1.87
N ILE A 254 -4.07 -9.37 -3.21
CA ILE A 254 -3.27 -10.35 -3.95
C ILE A 254 -2.51 -9.56 -5.02
N GLY A 255 -1.20 -9.74 -5.09
CA GLY A 255 -0.39 -8.99 -6.06
C GLY A 255 -0.75 -9.31 -7.50
N ILE A 256 -0.72 -10.60 -7.84
CA ILE A 256 -1.00 -11.11 -9.19
C ILE A 256 -1.91 -12.34 -9.07
N THR A 257 -2.99 -12.37 -9.84
CA THR A 257 -3.81 -13.56 -10.07
C THR A 257 -3.76 -13.94 -11.54
N ALA A 258 -3.64 -15.24 -11.87
CA ALA A 258 -3.63 -15.72 -13.23
C ALA A 258 -4.49 -16.98 -13.41
N ASP A 259 -5.44 -16.92 -14.34
CA ASP A 259 -6.37 -18.01 -14.64
C ASP A 259 -5.97 -18.72 -15.94
N SER A 260 -6.09 -20.03 -15.95
CA SER A 260 -5.95 -20.92 -17.10
C SER A 260 -4.58 -20.91 -17.78
N LEU A 261 -4.26 -21.97 -18.49
CA LEU A 261 -3.09 -22.04 -19.34
C LEU A 261 -3.15 -21.00 -20.47
N SER A 262 -2.01 -20.67 -21.02
CA SER A 262 -1.93 -19.84 -22.23
C SER A 262 -2.53 -20.57 -23.43
N THR A 263 -3.20 -19.83 -24.28
CA THR A 263 -3.73 -20.32 -25.57
C THR A 263 -2.71 -20.18 -26.71
N THR A 264 -1.52 -19.65 -26.39
CA THR A 264 -0.43 -19.47 -27.37
C THR A 264 0.79 -20.27 -26.91
N ASN A 265 1.84 -20.29 -27.74
CA ASN A 265 3.14 -20.89 -27.40
C ASN A 265 3.96 -20.07 -26.37
N LYS A 266 3.48 -18.89 -25.95
CA LYS A 266 4.08 -18.08 -24.88
C LYS A 266 3.41 -18.38 -23.55
N PRO A 267 4.10 -18.25 -22.41
CA PRO A 267 3.46 -18.39 -21.11
C PRO A 267 2.32 -17.36 -20.93
N LYS A 268 1.39 -17.64 -20.01
CA LYS A 268 0.37 -16.69 -19.60
C LYS A 268 1.01 -15.39 -19.14
N LEU A 269 2.01 -15.54 -18.27
CA LEU A 269 2.79 -14.44 -17.71
C LEU A 269 4.26 -14.81 -17.67
N SER A 270 5.10 -13.90 -18.18
CA SER A 270 6.54 -13.85 -17.87
C SER A 270 6.78 -12.71 -16.88
N LEU A 271 7.33 -13.06 -15.70
CA LEU A 271 7.68 -12.12 -14.64
C LEU A 271 9.18 -12.16 -14.41
N THR A 272 9.85 -11.04 -14.65
CA THR A 272 11.32 -11.01 -14.58
C THR A 272 11.83 -9.77 -13.85
N HIS A 273 12.94 -9.91 -13.10
CA HIS A 273 13.63 -8.82 -12.38
C HIS A 273 12.67 -7.93 -11.56
N SER A 274 11.64 -8.52 -10.97
CA SER A 274 10.53 -7.79 -10.38
C SER A 274 10.43 -8.06 -8.87
N ILE A 275 9.82 -7.12 -8.16
CA ILE A 275 9.58 -7.21 -6.72
C ILE A 275 8.08 -7.27 -6.46
N VAL A 276 7.62 -8.28 -5.73
CA VAL A 276 6.23 -8.45 -5.30
C VAL A 276 6.20 -8.49 -3.78
N LYS A 277 5.59 -7.48 -3.15
CA LYS A 277 5.68 -7.31 -1.71
C LYS A 277 4.44 -6.73 -1.05
N ASN A 278 4.32 -6.94 0.26
CA ASN A 278 3.28 -6.35 1.11
C ASN A 278 1.86 -6.72 0.65
N MET A 279 1.55 -8.01 0.65
CA MET A 279 0.25 -8.52 0.27
C MET A 279 -0.53 -9.04 1.48
N THR A 280 -1.81 -8.76 1.56
CA THR A 280 -2.64 -9.28 2.66
C THR A 280 -2.77 -10.80 2.56
N ILE A 281 -2.91 -11.35 1.35
CA ILE A 281 -3.10 -12.77 1.11
C ILE A 281 -1.87 -13.37 0.42
N ALA A 282 -1.62 -13.04 -0.86
CA ALA A 282 -0.58 -13.71 -1.63
C ALA A 282 0.13 -12.78 -2.63
N GLY A 283 1.40 -13.07 -2.89
CA GLY A 283 2.17 -12.41 -3.95
C GLY A 283 1.67 -12.80 -5.34
N PHE A 284 1.56 -14.09 -5.59
CA PHE A 284 1.03 -14.66 -6.83
C PHE A 284 0.04 -15.79 -6.51
N VAL A 285 -1.09 -15.80 -7.21
CA VAL A 285 -2.07 -16.89 -7.20
C VAL A 285 -2.29 -17.37 -8.63
N GLY A 286 -2.07 -18.65 -8.87
CA GLY A 286 -2.29 -19.30 -10.17
C GLY A 286 -3.31 -20.41 -10.10
N TYR A 287 -4.33 -20.34 -10.95
CA TYR A 287 -5.35 -21.39 -11.10
C TYR A 287 -5.17 -22.08 -12.44
N ASN A 288 -4.55 -23.28 -12.47
CA ASN A 288 -4.22 -24.02 -13.68
C ASN A 288 -3.56 -23.13 -14.75
N THR A 289 -2.58 -22.34 -14.35
CA THR A 289 -1.99 -21.29 -15.19
C THR A 289 -0.59 -21.65 -15.68
N GLN A 290 0.03 -20.73 -16.42
CA GLN A 290 1.41 -20.85 -16.84
C GLN A 290 2.20 -19.61 -16.46
N LEU A 291 3.22 -19.80 -15.62
CA LEU A 291 4.11 -18.75 -15.13
C LEU A 291 5.56 -19.08 -15.45
N ASP A 292 6.26 -18.18 -16.13
CA ASP A 292 7.71 -18.15 -16.21
C ASP A 292 8.21 -17.00 -15.33
N ALA A 293 8.94 -17.30 -14.25
CA ALA A 293 9.46 -16.31 -13.31
C ALA A 293 10.98 -16.41 -13.21
N PHE A 294 11.67 -15.33 -13.50
CA PHE A 294 13.12 -15.27 -13.47
C PHE A 294 13.63 -14.04 -12.71
N ASN A 295 14.52 -14.26 -11.75
CA ASN A 295 15.19 -13.21 -10.99
C ASN A 295 14.21 -12.24 -10.30
N ASN A 296 13.25 -12.77 -9.54
CA ASN A 296 12.26 -11.95 -8.80
C ASN A 296 12.44 -12.09 -7.29
N LEU A 297 12.03 -11.07 -6.57
CA LEU A 297 11.94 -11.04 -5.12
C LEU A 297 10.49 -10.99 -4.66
N PHE A 298 10.06 -12.01 -3.90
CA PHE A 298 8.76 -12.07 -3.26
C PHE A 298 8.92 -12.03 -1.75
N TYR A 299 8.20 -11.14 -1.05
CA TYR A 299 8.23 -11.09 0.40
C TYR A 299 7.02 -10.40 1.03
N ASN A 300 6.83 -10.60 2.33
CA ASN A 300 5.82 -9.98 3.16
C ASN A 300 4.38 -10.17 2.64
N ALA A 301 3.93 -11.44 2.58
CA ALA A 301 2.54 -11.78 2.31
C ALA A 301 1.93 -12.56 3.47
N GLY A 302 0.64 -12.36 3.73
CA GLY A 302 -0.05 -12.92 4.90
C GLY A 302 -0.26 -14.42 4.84
N GLN A 303 -0.30 -15.01 3.64
CA GLN A 303 -0.44 -16.45 3.47
C GLN A 303 0.67 -17.00 2.58
N TYR A 304 0.65 -16.78 1.28
CA TYR A 304 1.59 -17.36 0.33
C TYR A 304 2.38 -16.27 -0.41
N LEU A 305 3.62 -16.53 -0.73
CA LEU A 305 4.34 -15.74 -1.71
C LEU A 305 3.99 -16.20 -3.14
N LEU A 306 3.83 -17.52 -3.32
CA LEU A 306 3.31 -18.13 -4.54
C LEU A 306 2.37 -19.28 -4.19
N TYR A 307 1.16 -19.25 -4.73
CA TYR A 307 0.12 -20.26 -4.58
C TYR A 307 -0.35 -20.72 -5.97
N GLY A 308 0.07 -21.90 -6.40
CA GLY A 308 -0.27 -22.51 -7.68
C GLY A 308 -1.15 -23.73 -7.48
N VAL A 309 -2.43 -23.67 -7.88
CA VAL A 309 -3.39 -24.76 -7.61
C VAL A 309 -4.23 -25.11 -8.83
N ALA A 310 -4.99 -26.21 -8.71
CA ALA A 310 -5.73 -26.80 -9.80
C ALA A 310 -4.87 -27.15 -11.03
N GLY A 311 -3.58 -27.48 -10.81
CA GLY A 311 -2.61 -27.79 -11.86
C GLY A 311 -1.87 -26.56 -12.40
N GLY A 312 -1.32 -26.70 -13.61
CA GLY A 312 -0.61 -25.61 -14.31
C GLY A 312 0.84 -25.94 -14.66
N LYS A 313 1.53 -24.93 -15.23
CA LYS A 313 2.94 -25.03 -15.64
C LYS A 313 3.72 -23.88 -15.00
N TYR A 314 4.72 -24.22 -14.19
CA TYR A 314 5.50 -23.24 -13.46
C TYR A 314 6.99 -23.45 -13.73
N ASN A 315 7.63 -22.43 -14.27
CA ASN A 315 9.08 -22.42 -14.50
C ASN A 315 9.68 -21.26 -13.68
N LEU A 316 10.31 -21.61 -12.56
CA LEU A 316 10.82 -20.63 -11.60
C LEU A 316 12.35 -20.76 -11.52
N LYS A 317 13.06 -19.73 -11.91
CA LYS A 317 14.51 -19.73 -11.92
C LYS A 317 15.08 -18.49 -11.22
N GLN A 318 16.01 -18.73 -10.30
CA GLN A 318 16.76 -17.65 -9.65
C GLN A 318 15.89 -16.63 -8.91
N ASN A 319 14.76 -17.06 -8.30
CA ASN A 319 13.91 -16.19 -7.50
C ASN A 319 14.24 -16.32 -6.01
N THR A 320 14.00 -15.27 -5.26
CA THR A 320 13.96 -15.30 -3.79
C THR A 320 12.53 -15.19 -3.29
N PHE A 321 12.06 -16.23 -2.61
CA PHE A 321 10.83 -16.27 -1.87
C PHE A 321 11.15 -16.14 -0.38
N ALA A 322 11.11 -14.90 0.15
CA ALA A 322 11.50 -14.60 1.52
C ALA A 322 10.27 -14.56 2.43
N GLY A 323 9.96 -15.69 3.05
CA GLY A 323 8.77 -15.92 3.88
C GLY A 323 8.84 -15.28 5.26
N TYR A 324 9.20 -14.00 5.33
CA TYR A 324 9.22 -13.20 6.55
C TYR A 324 8.09 -12.17 6.52
N THR A 325 7.44 -11.99 7.66
CA THR A 325 6.37 -11.01 7.84
C THR A 325 6.56 -10.28 9.16
N LYS A 326 6.22 -8.99 9.23
CA LYS A 326 6.30 -8.18 10.46
C LYS A 326 4.96 -8.10 11.19
N LYS A 327 3.90 -7.85 10.44
CA LYS A 327 2.55 -7.57 10.98
C LYS A 327 1.57 -8.71 10.71
N LEU A 328 1.86 -9.58 9.76
CA LEU A 328 0.97 -10.66 9.33
C LEU A 328 1.45 -11.98 9.91
N ALA A 329 0.58 -12.73 10.56
CA ALA A 329 0.90 -14.05 11.13
C ALA A 329 0.69 -15.14 10.08
N ARG A 330 1.66 -15.36 9.20
CA ARG A 330 1.63 -16.43 8.20
C ARG A 330 1.71 -17.81 8.85
N LYS A 331 0.89 -18.75 8.36
CA LYS A 331 0.85 -20.14 8.85
C LYS A 331 0.99 -21.17 7.72
N THR A 332 1.20 -20.73 6.49
CA THR A 332 1.28 -21.55 5.28
C THR A 332 2.68 -21.47 4.70
N PRO A 333 3.14 -22.46 3.89
CA PRO A 333 4.40 -22.38 3.18
C PRO A 333 4.49 -21.11 2.31
N SER A 334 5.69 -20.60 2.08
CA SER A 334 5.91 -19.49 1.16
C SER A 334 5.49 -19.82 -0.26
N VAL A 335 5.85 -21.03 -0.71
CA VAL A 335 5.56 -21.53 -2.06
C VAL A 335 4.80 -22.84 -1.93
N TYR A 336 3.61 -22.86 -2.53
CA TYR A 336 2.73 -24.01 -2.49
C TYR A 336 2.19 -24.34 -3.88
N PHE A 337 2.17 -25.64 -4.21
CA PHE A 337 1.58 -26.17 -5.43
C PHE A 337 0.66 -27.34 -5.15
N SER A 338 -0.46 -27.40 -5.91
CA SER A 338 -1.33 -28.58 -5.92
C SER A 338 -1.99 -28.77 -7.29
N ASP A 339 -2.22 -30.01 -7.66
CA ASP A 339 -3.00 -30.40 -8.86
C ASP A 339 -4.52 -30.19 -8.66
N SER A 340 -4.97 -29.83 -7.46
CA SER A 340 -6.35 -29.70 -7.05
C SER A 340 -6.58 -28.37 -6.33
N ASP A 341 -7.82 -27.91 -6.38
CA ASP A 341 -8.36 -26.79 -5.60
C ASP A 341 -9.86 -27.02 -5.33
N ASN A 342 -10.38 -26.47 -4.23
CA ASN A 342 -11.79 -26.59 -3.90
C ASN A 342 -12.65 -25.84 -4.93
N GLY A 343 -13.54 -26.57 -5.59
CA GLY A 343 -14.48 -26.00 -6.57
C GLY A 343 -13.93 -25.79 -7.98
N ARG A 344 -12.67 -26.19 -8.26
CA ARG A 344 -12.10 -26.16 -9.61
C ARG A 344 -11.72 -27.58 -10.07
N PRO A 345 -11.84 -27.88 -11.37
CA PRO A 345 -11.36 -29.16 -11.90
C PRO A 345 -9.85 -29.33 -11.67
N ALA A 346 -9.45 -30.51 -11.22
CA ALA A 346 -8.04 -30.88 -11.10
C ALA A 346 -7.39 -30.98 -12.50
N ALA A 347 -6.12 -30.60 -12.62
CA ALA A 347 -5.39 -30.67 -13.87
C ALA A 347 -3.92 -31.04 -13.65
N ASN A 348 -3.26 -31.43 -14.74
CA ASN A 348 -1.84 -31.78 -14.71
C ASN A 348 -0.97 -30.63 -14.20
N LEU A 349 0.01 -30.99 -13.39
CA LEU A 349 0.92 -30.04 -12.75
C LEU A 349 2.35 -30.28 -13.20
N ASN A 350 2.96 -29.30 -13.85
CA ASN A 350 4.35 -29.34 -14.26
C ASN A 350 5.13 -28.21 -13.55
N ILE A 351 6.15 -28.58 -12.79
CA ILE A 351 6.94 -27.66 -11.97
C ILE A 351 8.43 -27.84 -12.32
N GLN A 352 9.03 -26.77 -12.78
CA GLN A 352 10.46 -26.67 -13.02
C GLN A 352 11.03 -25.53 -12.16
N ILE A 353 11.85 -25.87 -11.15
CA ILE A 353 12.45 -24.86 -10.27
C ILE A 353 13.97 -25.08 -10.19
N ALA A 354 14.72 -24.00 -10.38
CA ALA A 354 16.15 -24.02 -10.32
C ALA A 354 16.74 -22.72 -9.75
N ASN A 355 17.76 -22.83 -8.95
CA ASN A 355 18.54 -21.70 -8.41
C ASN A 355 17.71 -20.75 -7.53
N ASN A 356 16.58 -21.18 -6.97
CA ASN A 356 15.78 -20.32 -6.12
C ASN A 356 16.24 -20.40 -4.66
N ILE A 357 15.95 -19.35 -3.90
CA ILE A 357 15.98 -19.32 -2.44
C ILE A 357 14.53 -19.32 -1.97
N ILE A 358 14.09 -20.37 -1.28
CA ILE A 358 12.75 -20.49 -0.67
C ILE A 358 12.98 -20.63 0.84
N TRP A 359 12.90 -19.51 1.56
CA TRP A 359 13.34 -19.43 2.94
C TRP A 359 12.48 -18.46 3.75
N GLY A 360 12.27 -18.73 5.03
CA GLY A 360 11.48 -17.85 5.87
C GLY A 360 11.41 -18.26 7.33
N SER A 361 10.40 -17.76 8.03
CA SER A 361 10.21 -17.94 9.47
C SER A 361 9.64 -19.31 9.84
N LEU A 362 8.96 -20.01 8.92
CA LEU A 362 8.37 -21.33 9.20
C LEU A 362 9.38 -22.45 8.95
N ALA A 363 9.11 -23.62 9.52
CA ALA A 363 9.91 -24.83 9.30
C ALA A 363 9.66 -25.42 7.90
N GLU A 364 8.46 -25.24 7.35
CA GLU A 364 8.07 -25.65 6.02
C GLU A 364 7.76 -24.43 5.16
N GLU A 365 8.60 -24.15 4.17
CA GLU A 365 8.44 -23.00 3.27
C GLU A 365 8.14 -23.40 1.82
N PHE A 366 8.21 -24.72 1.50
CA PHE A 366 7.97 -25.24 0.16
C PHE A 366 7.20 -26.55 0.19
N LEU A 367 6.00 -26.58 -0.41
CA LEU A 367 5.17 -27.77 -0.39
C LEU A 367 4.52 -28.02 -1.76
N ILE A 368 4.59 -29.26 -2.24
CA ILE A 368 3.85 -29.76 -3.42
C ILE A 368 2.94 -30.88 -2.94
N GLU A 369 1.64 -30.74 -3.18
CA GLU A 369 0.64 -31.74 -2.83
C GLU A 369 -0.08 -32.29 -4.08
N LYS A 370 0.03 -33.58 -4.34
CA LYS A 370 -0.77 -34.28 -5.32
C LYS A 370 -2.01 -34.85 -4.65
N LYS A 371 -3.19 -34.31 -4.97
CA LYS A 371 -4.47 -34.65 -4.35
C LYS A 371 -5.44 -35.35 -5.30
N ALA A 372 -5.18 -35.33 -6.60
CA ALA A 372 -6.03 -35.91 -7.63
C ALA A 372 -5.29 -36.92 -8.51
N ASN A 373 -6.03 -37.66 -9.32
CA ASN A 373 -5.44 -38.60 -10.29
C ASN A 373 -5.02 -37.87 -11.59
N THR A 374 -4.03 -37.01 -11.47
CA THR A 374 -3.46 -36.22 -12.56
C THR A 374 -1.98 -36.57 -12.76
N ILE A 375 -1.36 -35.98 -13.78
CA ILE A 375 0.07 -36.12 -14.00
C ILE A 375 0.80 -35.01 -13.21
N LEU A 376 1.76 -35.42 -12.38
CA LEU A 376 2.69 -34.54 -11.70
C LEU A 376 4.09 -34.73 -12.28
N GLU A 377 4.60 -33.68 -12.93
CA GLU A 377 5.99 -33.65 -13.42
C GLU A 377 6.77 -32.59 -12.64
N THR A 378 7.92 -32.99 -12.07
CA THR A 378 8.74 -32.06 -11.29
C THR A 378 10.21 -32.15 -11.70
N THR A 379 10.82 -30.96 -11.84
CA THR A 379 12.28 -30.82 -11.92
C THR A 379 12.71 -29.80 -10.86
N ILE A 380 13.30 -30.27 -9.77
CA ILE A 380 13.68 -29.45 -8.61
C ILE A 380 15.20 -29.62 -8.42
N ARG A 381 15.98 -28.61 -8.80
CA ARG A 381 17.44 -28.71 -8.77
C ARG A 381 18.10 -27.39 -8.37
N ASN A 382 19.20 -27.51 -7.65
CA ASN A 382 20.08 -26.38 -7.31
C ASN A 382 19.30 -25.25 -6.59
N ASN A 383 18.44 -25.59 -5.63
CA ASN A 383 17.68 -24.60 -4.84
C ASN A 383 18.13 -24.62 -3.38
N ALA A 384 18.03 -23.50 -2.69
CA ALA A 384 18.14 -23.43 -1.24
C ALA A 384 16.72 -23.41 -0.64
N ILE A 385 16.33 -24.49 0.05
CA ILE A 385 14.95 -24.71 0.50
C ILE A 385 14.93 -24.97 2.01
N LYS A 386 14.07 -24.26 2.72
CA LYS A 386 13.72 -24.57 4.10
C LYS A 386 12.48 -25.48 4.11
N THR A 387 12.66 -26.74 4.52
CA THR A 387 11.60 -27.75 4.46
C THR A 387 11.84 -28.86 5.46
N LEU A 388 10.76 -29.48 5.92
CA LEU A 388 10.80 -30.72 6.71
C LEU A 388 10.85 -31.98 5.84
N LEU A 389 10.59 -31.84 4.53
CA LEU A 389 10.45 -32.95 3.61
C LEU A 389 11.81 -33.32 3.00
N LYS A 390 12.19 -34.62 3.13
CA LYS A 390 13.39 -35.18 2.50
C LYS A 390 13.24 -35.49 1.01
N THR A 391 12.01 -35.43 0.47
CA THR A 391 11.71 -35.70 -0.93
C THR A 391 12.42 -34.76 -1.91
N TYR A 392 12.92 -33.61 -1.43
CA TYR A 392 13.67 -32.65 -2.22
C TYR A 392 15.19 -32.80 -2.10
N GLU A 393 15.69 -33.83 -1.35
CA GLU A 393 17.12 -34.13 -1.28
C GLU A 393 17.67 -34.57 -2.65
N GLY A 394 18.91 -34.23 -2.92
CA GLY A 394 19.56 -34.52 -4.20
C GLY A 394 19.46 -33.40 -5.22
N ASN A 395 19.87 -33.62 -6.44
CA ASN A 395 19.88 -32.64 -7.54
C ASN A 395 20.51 -31.30 -7.16
N PHE A 396 21.51 -31.31 -6.29
CA PHE A 396 22.24 -30.15 -5.76
C PHE A 396 21.33 -29.16 -4.98
N ASN A 397 20.17 -29.60 -4.48
CA ASN A 397 19.37 -28.79 -3.57
C ASN A 397 20.03 -28.72 -2.19
N LEU A 398 20.05 -27.53 -1.61
CA LEU A 398 20.58 -27.26 -0.27
C LEU A 398 19.37 -27.13 0.69
N LEU A 399 19.11 -28.21 1.45
CA LEU A 399 17.99 -28.23 2.40
C LEU A 399 18.45 -27.71 3.76
N ASN A 400 17.70 -26.77 4.31
CA ASN A 400 17.89 -26.21 5.66
C ASN A 400 19.28 -25.56 5.89
N ILE A 401 19.93 -25.12 4.81
CA ILE A 401 21.15 -24.32 4.87
C ILE A 401 20.73 -22.83 4.84
N ASP A 402 21.01 -22.11 5.91
CA ASP A 402 20.65 -20.68 6.01
C ASP A 402 21.29 -19.89 4.86
N PRO A 403 20.50 -19.17 4.07
CA PRO A 403 21.02 -18.37 2.97
C PRO A 403 21.90 -17.20 3.41
N GLY A 404 21.88 -16.79 4.69
CA GLY A 404 22.68 -15.69 5.20
C GLY A 404 22.23 -14.35 4.65
N PHE A 405 20.94 -13.99 4.76
CA PHE A 405 20.46 -12.67 4.42
C PHE A 405 21.03 -11.60 5.35
N ILE A 406 21.30 -10.39 4.84
CA ILE A 406 21.88 -9.28 5.63
C ILE A 406 20.98 -8.90 6.80
N ASP A 407 19.68 -8.60 6.56
CA ASP A 407 18.73 -8.25 7.61
C ASP A 407 17.30 -8.59 7.17
N PRO A 408 16.86 -9.84 7.32
CA PRO A 408 15.52 -10.26 6.89
C PRO A 408 14.40 -9.60 7.68
N ILE A 409 14.67 -9.11 8.90
CA ILE A 409 13.69 -8.39 9.72
C ILE A 409 13.40 -7.01 9.11
N LYS A 410 14.40 -6.36 8.51
CA LYS A 410 14.23 -5.10 7.79
C LYS A 410 13.97 -5.28 6.30
N TYR A 411 13.69 -6.52 5.86
CA TYR A 411 13.45 -6.89 4.47
C TYR A 411 14.65 -6.62 3.55
N ASN A 412 15.87 -6.71 4.09
CA ASN A 412 17.09 -6.75 3.30
C ASN A 412 17.49 -8.20 3.05
N PHE A 413 17.13 -8.70 1.88
CA PHE A 413 17.36 -10.08 1.45
C PHE A 413 18.60 -10.23 0.56
N MET A 414 19.49 -9.26 0.53
CA MET A 414 20.82 -9.44 -0.05
C MET A 414 21.62 -10.44 0.77
N LEU A 415 22.44 -11.23 0.10
CA LEU A 415 23.28 -12.22 0.76
C LEU A 415 24.52 -11.56 1.38
N GLN A 416 24.83 -11.92 2.63
CA GLN A 416 26.07 -11.56 3.29
C GLN A 416 27.28 -12.12 2.53
N ASP A 417 28.45 -11.52 2.68
CA ASP A 417 29.67 -12.03 2.03
C ASP A 417 30.06 -13.43 2.53
N SER A 418 29.70 -13.77 3.77
CA SER A 418 29.87 -15.10 4.36
C SER A 418 28.83 -16.12 3.92
N SER A 419 27.82 -15.73 3.15
CA SER A 419 26.75 -16.62 2.72
C SER A 419 27.25 -17.80 1.90
N PRO A 420 26.80 -19.04 2.19
CA PRO A 420 27.13 -20.18 1.40
C PRO A 420 26.60 -20.14 -0.04
N LEU A 421 25.67 -19.22 -0.33
CA LEU A 421 25.01 -19.04 -1.63
C LEU A 421 25.58 -17.86 -2.45
N LYS A 422 26.43 -17.02 -1.83
CA LYS A 422 26.99 -15.82 -2.48
C LYS A 422 27.78 -16.18 -3.74
N ASN A 423 27.54 -15.46 -4.83
CA ASN A 423 28.18 -15.63 -6.15
C ASN A 423 28.00 -17.04 -6.78
N LYS A 424 26.94 -17.76 -6.41
CA LYS A 424 26.61 -19.08 -6.96
C LYS A 424 25.34 -19.06 -7.83
N GLY A 425 24.82 -17.91 -8.15
CA GLY A 425 23.63 -17.73 -8.98
C GLY A 425 22.32 -18.18 -8.32
N PHE A 426 22.25 -18.15 -6.98
CA PHE A 426 21.02 -18.41 -6.23
C PHE A 426 20.25 -17.15 -5.95
N GLY A 427 18.93 -17.23 -6.11
CA GLY A 427 18.02 -16.19 -5.69
C GLY A 427 18.07 -14.93 -6.55
N TYR A 428 17.38 -13.91 -6.08
CA TYR A 428 17.28 -12.61 -6.70
C TYR A 428 18.61 -11.85 -6.63
N GLU A 429 19.03 -11.33 -7.75
CA GLU A 429 20.19 -10.43 -7.89
C GLU A 429 19.73 -9.10 -8.48
N GLN A 430 20.15 -7.97 -7.85
CA GLN A 430 19.79 -6.61 -8.29
C GLN A 430 20.56 -6.20 -9.55
#